data_61e6643bf2674a81fd99147e53665bba
#
_entry.id   61e6643bf2674a81fd99147e53665bba
#
_cell.length_a   1.000
_cell.length_b   1.000
_cell.length_c   1.000
_cell.angle_alpha   90.00
_cell.angle_beta   90.00
_cell.angle_gamma   90.00
#
_symmetry.space_group_name_H-M   'P 1'
#
loop_
_entity.id
_entity.type
_entity.pdbx_description
1 polymer ?
#
loop_
_entity_poly.entity_id
_entity_poly.type
_entity_poly.pdbx_seq_one_letter_code
_entity_poly.pdbx_strand_id
1 'polypeptide(L)'
;MGLSFWLRGNVGAMIISWFLFAISGSLTFPYLSKYLEMLGASEIEIGTVRALGSLAVLVTILPGGVLTDVIGRKRSIVIGTWGIAVVQFLYAVVQDWRQFAVVYVVDWALHFYQPALTAILLDSLPPEERGGGMMLTAVLPQVPWLFLPPVGGYLLDHLGLLGMRLSFVISGLISVSVALLRMRVLQETIMVKPVDRRKLAREVLHSYFFWRGLFSIPPFVAYITLLGFLMSLAGIALQTFGVLYATNVVGLGNTSWGVVQSATTAVGIFFGLVLMPVIDRAPRVSALFASLLLMVVGYFMVGTWANAVALVTAAILVGIGSEVSMSIRRALVGDYITPENRGRVMGTTLALEYLGSIAGGILVAYIYAASPHLAFIFSGAVLLFATVPLARSALQAR
;
A
#
# COMPACT_ATOMS: atom_id res chain seq x y z
N MET A 1 -29.15 3.60 -9.59
CA MET A 1 -29.58 3.56 -8.15
C MET A 1 -29.26 4.89 -7.48
N GLY A 2 -30.09 5.34 -6.51
CA GLY A 2 -29.85 6.62 -5.81
C GLY A 2 -28.68 6.51 -4.82
N LEU A 3 -28.08 7.64 -4.44
CA LEU A 3 -26.97 7.76 -3.49
C LEU A 3 -27.23 7.00 -2.16
N SER A 4 -28.50 6.88 -1.77
CA SER A 4 -28.92 6.18 -0.57
C SER A 4 -28.60 4.67 -0.55
N PHE A 5 -28.46 4.02 -1.70
CA PHE A 5 -28.08 2.61 -1.80
C PHE A 5 -26.62 2.41 -1.35
N TRP A 6 -25.73 3.28 -1.83
CA TRP A 6 -24.28 3.21 -1.56
C TRP A 6 -23.92 3.52 -0.12
N LEU A 7 -24.79 4.16 0.65
CA LEU A 7 -24.56 4.55 2.03
C LEU A 7 -25.21 3.63 3.07
N ARG A 8 -25.80 2.50 2.65
CA ARG A 8 -26.52 1.57 3.56
C ARG A 8 -25.81 0.22 3.69
N GLY A 9 -26.08 -0.46 4.80
CA GLY A 9 -25.60 -1.82 5.06
C GLY A 9 -24.06 -1.95 5.01
N ASN A 10 -23.59 -3.11 4.58
CA ASN A 10 -22.15 -3.41 4.49
C ASN A 10 -21.42 -2.46 3.54
N VAL A 11 -22.02 -2.14 2.39
CA VAL A 11 -21.40 -1.28 1.37
C VAL A 11 -21.13 0.11 1.94
N GLY A 12 -22.15 0.74 2.55
CA GLY A 12 -22.01 2.05 3.17
C GLY A 12 -21.01 2.05 4.33
N ALA A 13 -21.07 1.04 5.19
CA ALA A 13 -20.10 0.91 6.29
C ALA A 13 -18.67 0.81 5.77
N MET A 14 -18.43 0.11 4.66
CA MET A 14 -17.10 -0.02 4.06
C MET A 14 -16.62 1.29 3.44
N ILE A 15 -17.46 1.96 2.64
CA ILE A 15 -17.12 3.25 2.02
C ILE A 15 -16.77 4.30 3.09
N ILE A 16 -17.63 4.46 4.10
CA ILE A 16 -17.42 5.42 5.20
C ILE A 16 -16.16 5.05 5.99
N SER A 17 -15.96 3.76 6.30
CA SER A 17 -14.78 3.31 7.04
C SER A 17 -13.48 3.61 6.30
N TRP A 18 -13.41 3.34 5.01
CA TRP A 18 -12.19 3.61 4.22
C TRP A 18 -11.93 5.10 4.04
N PHE A 19 -12.99 5.91 3.88
CA PHE A 19 -12.87 7.35 3.85
C PHE A 19 -12.31 7.91 5.17
N LEU A 20 -12.84 7.46 6.31
CA LEU A 20 -12.36 7.86 7.63
C LEU A 20 -10.92 7.39 7.90
N PHE A 21 -10.57 6.16 7.52
CA PHE A 21 -9.18 5.69 7.61
C PHE A 21 -8.24 6.45 6.68
N ALA A 22 -8.72 6.93 5.54
CA ALA A 22 -7.92 7.78 4.67
C ALA A 22 -7.63 9.15 5.29
N ILE A 23 -8.56 9.73 6.08
CA ILE A 23 -8.29 10.91 6.90
C ILE A 23 -7.14 10.64 7.88
N SER A 24 -7.24 9.54 8.62
CA SER A 24 -6.21 9.11 9.57
C SER A 24 -4.86 8.90 8.88
N GLY A 25 -4.85 8.09 7.81
CA GLY A 25 -3.63 7.76 7.07
C GLY A 25 -2.96 8.97 6.43
N SER A 26 -3.71 9.88 5.83
CA SER A 26 -3.15 11.05 5.17
C SER A 26 -2.49 12.06 6.12
N LEU A 27 -2.89 12.07 7.40
CA LEU A 27 -2.24 12.87 8.44
C LEU A 27 -0.94 12.27 8.95
N THR A 28 -0.79 10.95 8.93
CA THR A 28 0.31 10.26 9.64
C THR A 28 1.30 9.55 8.70
N PHE A 29 0.83 8.82 7.69
CA PHE A 29 1.66 7.98 6.83
C PHE A 29 2.80 8.70 6.10
N PRO A 30 2.60 9.93 5.55
CA PRO A 30 3.66 10.66 4.86
C PRO A 30 4.85 11.01 5.76
N TYR A 31 4.66 10.96 7.08
CA TYR A 31 5.61 11.45 8.09
C TYR A 31 6.15 10.35 9.02
N LEU A 32 5.78 9.07 8.81
CA LEU A 32 6.19 7.97 9.68
C LEU A 32 7.71 7.85 9.82
N SER A 33 8.45 8.00 8.72
CA SER A 33 9.92 7.93 8.76
C SER A 33 10.51 9.15 9.49
N LYS A 34 9.91 10.34 9.33
CA LYS A 34 10.31 11.54 10.09
C LYS A 34 10.01 11.38 11.58
N TYR A 35 8.88 10.78 11.92
CA TYR A 35 8.55 10.47 13.31
C TYR A 35 9.55 9.48 13.94
N LEU A 36 9.91 8.42 13.21
CA LEU A 36 10.95 7.47 13.63
C LEU A 36 12.30 8.15 13.85
N GLU A 37 12.72 9.03 12.94
CA GLU A 37 13.94 9.84 13.09
C GLU A 37 13.89 10.69 14.37
N MET A 38 12.76 11.36 14.63
CA MET A 38 12.56 12.16 15.85
C MET A 38 12.53 11.31 17.13
N LEU A 39 12.22 10.02 17.04
CA LEU A 39 12.30 9.04 18.12
C LEU A 39 13.71 8.42 18.24
N GLY A 40 14.70 8.95 17.50
CA GLY A 40 16.10 8.56 17.59
C GLY A 40 16.50 7.38 16.70
N ALA A 41 15.68 7.02 15.69
CA ALA A 41 16.06 5.98 14.73
C ALA A 41 17.04 6.52 13.67
N SER A 42 18.07 5.73 13.38
CA SER A 42 18.91 5.90 12.21
C SER A 42 18.17 5.44 10.92
N GLU A 43 18.70 5.79 9.76
CA GLU A 43 18.13 5.42 8.46
C GLU A 43 18.02 3.89 8.31
N ILE A 44 19.02 3.14 8.81
CA ILE A 44 19.02 1.67 8.80
C ILE A 44 17.92 1.12 9.69
N GLU A 45 17.73 1.70 10.87
CA GLU A 45 16.66 1.31 11.80
C GLU A 45 15.28 1.64 11.22
N ILE A 46 15.11 2.80 10.58
CA ILE A 46 13.87 3.18 9.88
C ILE A 46 13.52 2.15 8.80
N GLY A 47 14.47 1.81 7.94
CA GLY A 47 14.25 0.79 6.91
C GLY A 47 13.96 -0.59 7.50
N THR A 48 14.64 -0.96 8.58
CA THR A 48 14.41 -2.22 9.30
C THR A 48 12.99 -2.29 9.88
N VAL A 49 12.51 -1.21 10.52
CA VAL A 49 11.13 -1.12 11.02
C VAL A 49 10.12 -1.30 9.89
N ARG A 50 10.35 -0.67 8.74
CA ARG A 50 9.49 -0.83 7.54
C ARG A 50 9.51 -2.27 7.02
N ALA A 51 10.68 -2.91 6.98
CA ALA A 51 10.83 -4.31 6.59
C ALA A 51 10.10 -5.26 7.57
N LEU A 52 10.21 -5.02 8.88
CA LEU A 52 9.49 -5.81 9.90
C LEU A 52 7.97 -5.67 9.77
N GLY A 53 7.44 -4.49 9.47
CA GLY A 53 6.01 -4.31 9.18
C GLY A 53 5.57 -5.10 7.94
N SER A 54 6.36 -5.05 6.86
CA SER A 54 6.09 -5.83 5.65
C SER A 54 6.14 -7.34 5.92
N LEU A 55 7.05 -7.79 6.77
CA LEU A 55 7.13 -9.18 7.20
C LEU A 55 5.91 -9.56 8.05
N ALA A 56 5.50 -8.72 8.98
CA ALA A 56 4.34 -8.97 9.84
C ALA A 56 3.06 -9.14 9.02
N VAL A 57 2.80 -8.26 8.05
CA VAL A 57 1.64 -8.39 7.18
C VAL A 57 1.75 -9.61 6.27
N LEU A 58 2.91 -9.91 5.70
CA LEU A 58 3.12 -11.13 4.89
C LEU A 58 2.75 -12.39 5.67
N VAL A 59 3.24 -12.49 6.91
CA VAL A 59 2.98 -13.65 7.78
C VAL A 59 1.50 -13.77 8.14
N THR A 60 0.78 -12.66 8.31
CA THR A 60 -0.61 -12.70 8.78
C THR A 60 -1.65 -12.68 7.67
N ILE A 61 -1.38 -12.03 6.54
CA ILE A 61 -2.36 -11.89 5.45
C ILE A 61 -2.55 -13.20 4.66
N LEU A 62 -1.49 -14.00 4.54
CA LEU A 62 -1.56 -15.28 3.82
C LEU A 62 -2.57 -16.25 4.46
N PRO A 63 -2.53 -16.52 5.78
CA PRO A 63 -3.55 -17.30 6.45
C PRO A 63 -4.82 -16.50 6.73
N GLY A 64 -4.80 -15.17 6.56
CA GLY A 64 -5.89 -14.28 6.91
C GLY A 64 -7.21 -14.64 6.26
N GLY A 65 -7.21 -15.02 4.98
CA GLY A 65 -8.41 -15.48 4.29
C GLY A 65 -9.02 -16.72 4.95
N VAL A 66 -8.20 -17.74 5.23
CA VAL A 66 -8.63 -18.97 5.91
C VAL A 66 -9.15 -18.67 7.32
N LEU A 67 -8.43 -17.84 8.06
CA LEU A 67 -8.81 -17.47 9.44
C LEU A 67 -10.14 -16.71 9.46
N THR A 68 -10.35 -15.79 8.53
CA THR A 68 -11.58 -14.98 8.48
C THR A 68 -12.80 -15.80 8.09
N ASP A 69 -12.65 -16.83 7.28
CA ASP A 69 -13.75 -17.74 6.94
C ASP A 69 -14.14 -18.66 8.13
N VAL A 70 -13.20 -18.93 9.05
CA VAL A 70 -13.44 -19.73 10.26
C VAL A 70 -13.99 -18.90 11.41
N ILE A 71 -13.43 -17.72 11.64
CA ILE A 71 -13.85 -16.83 12.74
C ILE A 71 -15.16 -16.10 12.41
N GLY A 72 -15.44 -15.92 11.13
CA GLY A 72 -16.46 -15.04 10.56
C GLY A 72 -15.85 -13.74 10.07
N ARG A 73 -16.28 -13.29 8.90
CA ARG A 73 -15.72 -12.10 8.24
C ARG A 73 -15.98 -10.83 9.07
N LYS A 74 -17.23 -10.60 9.47
CA LYS A 74 -17.60 -9.48 10.35
C LYS A 74 -16.77 -9.47 11.62
N ARG A 75 -16.72 -10.62 12.31
CA ARG A 75 -16.02 -10.74 13.60
C ARG A 75 -14.53 -10.44 13.46
N SER A 76 -13.88 -10.96 12.44
CA SER A 76 -12.46 -10.72 12.16
C SER A 76 -12.19 -9.24 11.87
N ILE A 77 -13.03 -8.60 11.06
CA ILE A 77 -12.93 -7.17 10.74
C ILE A 77 -13.08 -6.32 12.00
N VAL A 78 -14.06 -6.62 12.85
CA VAL A 78 -14.30 -5.87 14.08
C VAL A 78 -13.14 -6.02 15.06
N ILE A 79 -12.64 -7.25 15.28
CA ILE A 79 -11.48 -7.50 16.16
C ILE A 79 -10.26 -6.75 15.67
N GLY A 80 -9.91 -6.89 14.37
CA GLY A 80 -8.76 -6.20 13.80
C GLY A 80 -8.89 -4.67 13.86
N THR A 81 -10.10 -4.13 13.60
CA THR A 81 -10.33 -2.68 13.67
C THR A 81 -10.20 -2.14 15.09
N TRP A 82 -10.68 -2.84 16.11
CA TRP A 82 -10.48 -2.45 17.51
C TRP A 82 -8.99 -2.53 17.89
N GLY A 83 -8.27 -3.56 17.43
CA GLY A 83 -6.83 -3.66 17.61
C GLY A 83 -6.11 -2.46 17.01
N ILE A 84 -6.44 -2.06 15.77
CA ILE A 84 -5.89 -0.87 15.13
C ILE A 84 -6.20 0.40 15.94
N ALA A 85 -7.42 0.55 16.46
CA ALA A 85 -7.78 1.71 17.29
C ALA A 85 -6.86 1.84 18.52
N VAL A 86 -6.59 0.73 19.21
CA VAL A 86 -5.65 0.72 20.36
C VAL A 86 -4.24 1.09 19.90
N VAL A 87 -3.78 0.51 18.80
CA VAL A 87 -2.43 0.74 18.25
C VAL A 87 -2.22 2.21 17.89
N GLN A 88 -3.22 2.90 17.34
CA GLN A 88 -3.09 4.33 17.03
C GLN A 88 -2.81 5.17 18.29
N PHE A 89 -3.44 4.87 19.42
CA PHE A 89 -3.11 5.54 20.68
C PHE A 89 -1.74 5.15 21.22
N LEU A 90 -1.30 3.89 21.00
CA LEU A 90 0.05 3.48 21.38
C LEU A 90 1.13 4.25 20.61
N TYR A 91 0.93 4.51 19.30
CA TYR A 91 1.85 5.38 18.54
C TYR A 91 1.99 6.79 19.12
N ALA A 92 0.95 7.32 19.76
CA ALA A 92 0.99 8.66 20.36
C ALA A 92 1.85 8.71 21.64
N VAL A 93 2.05 7.59 22.32
CA VAL A 93 2.73 7.54 23.64
C VAL A 93 4.12 6.92 23.62
N VAL A 94 4.56 6.35 22.49
CA VAL A 94 5.92 5.80 22.35
C VAL A 94 6.98 6.86 22.61
N GLN A 95 8.08 6.47 23.24
CA GLN A 95 9.17 7.38 23.61
C GLN A 95 10.43 7.18 22.76
N ASP A 96 10.60 6.02 22.17
CA ASP A 96 11.75 5.68 21.33
C ASP A 96 11.32 4.82 20.12
N TRP A 97 12.21 4.70 19.15
CA TRP A 97 11.94 3.97 17.91
C TRP A 97 11.73 2.46 18.12
N ARG A 98 12.27 1.84 19.19
CA ARG A 98 12.10 0.41 19.45
C ARG A 98 10.68 0.12 19.89
N GLN A 99 10.13 0.97 20.79
CA GLN A 99 8.71 0.89 21.17
C GLN A 99 7.82 1.10 19.95
N PHE A 100 8.15 2.10 19.09
CA PHE A 100 7.44 2.30 17.84
C PHE A 100 7.49 1.05 16.95
N ALA A 101 8.65 0.40 16.80
CA ALA A 101 8.82 -0.81 16.00
C ALA A 101 7.90 -1.94 16.46
N VAL A 102 7.79 -2.18 17.78
CA VAL A 102 6.86 -3.19 18.33
C VAL A 102 5.42 -2.85 17.97
N VAL A 103 5.00 -1.59 18.19
CA VAL A 103 3.65 -1.13 17.88
C VAL A 103 3.37 -1.26 16.38
N TYR A 104 4.36 -0.92 15.53
CA TYR A 104 4.27 -1.00 14.07
C TYR A 104 4.11 -2.44 13.57
N VAL A 105 4.86 -3.38 14.13
CA VAL A 105 4.73 -4.82 13.81
C VAL A 105 3.34 -5.33 14.19
N VAL A 106 2.84 -4.96 15.39
CA VAL A 106 1.48 -5.34 15.83
C VAL A 106 0.42 -4.74 14.92
N ASP A 107 0.55 -3.46 14.54
CA ASP A 107 -0.37 -2.78 13.62
C ASP A 107 -0.49 -3.54 12.29
N TRP A 108 0.65 -3.81 11.65
CA TRP A 108 0.67 -4.52 10.37
C TRP A 108 0.18 -5.98 10.48
N ALA A 109 0.43 -6.65 11.60
CA ALA A 109 -0.10 -7.99 11.86
C ALA A 109 -1.63 -7.98 12.00
N LEU A 110 -2.21 -6.93 12.58
CA LEU A 110 -3.65 -6.77 12.71
C LEU A 110 -4.38 -6.62 11.37
N HIS A 111 -3.67 -6.37 10.27
CA HIS A 111 -4.25 -6.29 8.94
C HIS A 111 -4.63 -7.65 8.31
N PHE A 112 -4.52 -8.76 9.05
CA PHE A 112 -4.88 -10.12 8.60
C PHE A 112 -6.30 -10.23 8.03
N TYR A 113 -7.21 -9.35 8.44
CA TYR A 113 -8.61 -9.34 8.00
C TYR A 113 -8.85 -8.64 6.65
N GLN A 114 -7.83 -8.06 6.02
CA GLN A 114 -8.01 -7.35 4.75
C GLN A 114 -8.70 -8.18 3.65
N PRO A 115 -8.44 -9.47 3.48
CA PRO A 115 -9.18 -10.29 2.52
C PRO A 115 -10.70 -10.31 2.80
N ALA A 116 -11.10 -10.32 4.07
CA ALA A 116 -12.51 -10.31 4.46
C ALA A 116 -13.23 -9.00 4.10
N LEU A 117 -12.52 -7.85 4.08
CA LEU A 117 -13.11 -6.57 3.65
C LEU A 117 -13.57 -6.63 2.18
N THR A 118 -12.69 -7.13 1.31
CA THR A 118 -13.02 -7.29 -0.12
C THR A 118 -14.13 -8.31 -0.32
N ALA A 119 -14.08 -9.42 0.41
CA ALA A 119 -15.08 -10.48 0.31
C ALA A 119 -16.47 -9.99 0.75
N ILE A 120 -16.58 -9.33 1.92
CA ILE A 120 -17.86 -8.76 2.41
C ILE A 120 -18.45 -7.75 1.44
N LEU A 121 -17.59 -6.90 0.84
CA LEU A 121 -18.02 -5.92 -0.15
C LEU A 121 -18.61 -6.60 -1.40
N LEU A 122 -17.88 -7.57 -1.96
CA LEU A 122 -18.32 -8.28 -3.16
C LEU A 122 -19.59 -9.10 -2.94
N ASP A 123 -19.75 -9.71 -1.76
CA ASP A 123 -20.94 -10.46 -1.40
C ASP A 123 -22.18 -9.55 -1.20
N SER A 124 -21.94 -8.29 -0.82
CA SER A 124 -23.00 -7.32 -0.54
C SER A 124 -23.40 -6.49 -1.75
N LEU A 125 -22.71 -6.63 -2.89
CA LEU A 125 -22.99 -5.94 -4.13
C LEU A 125 -23.66 -6.87 -5.15
N PRO A 126 -24.80 -6.46 -5.75
CA PRO A 126 -25.36 -7.13 -6.91
C PRO A 126 -24.31 -7.23 -8.03
N PRO A 127 -24.31 -8.32 -8.83
CA PRO A 127 -23.31 -8.51 -9.89
C PRO A 127 -23.16 -7.32 -10.82
N GLU A 128 -24.27 -6.66 -11.15
CA GLU A 128 -24.34 -5.51 -12.08
C GLU A 128 -23.70 -4.24 -11.49
N GLU A 129 -23.67 -4.14 -10.16
CA GLU A 129 -23.18 -2.96 -9.42
C GLU A 129 -21.75 -3.13 -8.86
N ARG A 130 -21.15 -4.32 -9.02
CA ARG A 130 -19.82 -4.61 -8.49
C ARG A 130 -18.75 -3.67 -9.00
N GLY A 131 -18.80 -3.33 -10.31
CA GLY A 131 -17.85 -2.39 -10.91
C GLY A 131 -17.92 -1.01 -10.29
N GLY A 132 -19.14 -0.45 -10.17
CA GLY A 132 -19.38 0.86 -9.56
C GLY A 132 -19.01 0.90 -8.08
N GLY A 133 -19.36 -0.15 -7.33
CA GLY A 133 -19.03 -0.26 -5.91
C GLY A 133 -17.52 -0.34 -5.66
N MET A 134 -16.81 -1.16 -6.42
CA MET A 134 -15.35 -1.25 -6.34
C MET A 134 -14.68 0.08 -6.72
N MET A 135 -15.19 0.78 -7.73
CA MET A 135 -14.70 2.10 -8.12
C MET A 135 -14.89 3.14 -7.00
N LEU A 136 -16.08 3.21 -6.40
CA LEU A 136 -16.34 4.14 -5.29
C LEU A 136 -15.43 3.87 -4.10
N THR A 137 -15.21 2.62 -3.76
CA THR A 137 -14.31 2.24 -2.66
C THR A 137 -12.83 2.48 -2.96
N ALA A 138 -12.44 2.61 -4.22
CA ALA A 138 -11.08 2.96 -4.61
C ALA A 138 -10.87 4.49 -4.68
N VAL A 139 -11.85 5.24 -5.20
CA VAL A 139 -11.71 6.69 -5.46
C VAL A 139 -12.02 7.54 -4.22
N LEU A 140 -13.10 7.21 -3.49
CA LEU A 140 -13.53 8.06 -2.38
C LEU A 140 -12.48 8.22 -1.26
N PRO A 141 -11.73 7.16 -0.86
CA PRO A 141 -10.64 7.30 0.09
C PRO A 141 -9.46 8.15 -0.39
N GLN A 142 -9.35 8.44 -1.67
CA GLN A 142 -8.30 9.33 -2.18
C GLN A 142 -8.57 10.80 -1.89
N VAL A 143 -9.82 11.18 -1.62
CA VAL A 143 -10.19 12.58 -1.37
C VAL A 143 -9.46 13.20 -0.15
N PRO A 144 -9.38 12.56 1.02
CA PRO A 144 -8.58 13.07 2.13
C PRO A 144 -7.09 13.26 1.79
N TRP A 145 -6.51 12.39 0.95
CA TRP A 145 -5.12 12.50 0.52
C TRP A 145 -4.82 13.72 -0.37
N LEU A 146 -5.86 14.35 -0.94
CA LEU A 146 -5.71 15.60 -1.70
C LEU A 146 -5.45 16.80 -0.79
N PHE A 147 -5.93 16.78 0.46
CA PHE A 147 -5.97 17.98 1.29
C PHE A 147 -5.27 17.85 2.65
N LEU A 148 -5.22 16.66 3.22
CA LEU A 148 -4.77 16.48 4.59
C LEU A 148 -3.27 16.25 4.79
N PRO A 149 -2.48 15.73 3.83
CA PRO A 149 -1.05 15.62 4.04
C PRO A 149 -0.39 16.97 4.43
N PRO A 150 -0.71 18.13 3.80
CA PRO A 150 -0.16 19.41 4.25
C PRO A 150 -0.54 19.75 5.69
N VAL A 151 -1.72 19.36 6.16
CA VAL A 151 -2.16 19.58 7.54
C VAL A 151 -1.31 18.78 8.52
N GLY A 152 -1.06 17.50 8.23
CA GLY A 152 -0.13 16.67 9.03
C GLY A 152 1.27 17.27 9.09
N GLY A 153 1.77 17.75 7.93
CA GLY A 153 3.06 18.44 7.85
C GLY A 153 3.10 19.74 8.63
N TYR A 154 2.04 20.54 8.57
CA TYR A 154 1.91 21.77 9.35
C TYR A 154 1.96 21.51 10.86
N LEU A 155 1.24 20.48 11.33
CA LEU A 155 1.30 20.08 12.73
C LEU A 155 2.73 19.67 13.13
N LEU A 156 3.43 18.96 12.25
CA LEU A 156 4.81 18.54 12.50
C LEU A 156 5.79 19.72 12.50
N ASP A 157 5.66 20.67 11.57
CA ASP A 157 6.53 21.86 11.49
C ASP A 157 6.39 22.78 12.70
N HIS A 158 5.17 22.95 13.25
CA HIS A 158 4.90 23.90 14.33
C HIS A 158 4.92 23.28 15.73
N LEU A 159 4.58 22.00 15.86
CA LEU A 159 4.47 21.31 17.15
C LEU A 159 5.51 20.19 17.33
N GLY A 160 6.31 19.92 16.30
CA GLY A 160 7.33 18.86 16.34
C GLY A 160 6.74 17.50 16.69
N LEU A 161 7.38 16.81 17.62
CA LEU A 161 6.95 15.50 18.10
C LEU A 161 5.50 15.47 18.62
N LEU A 162 5.07 16.57 19.28
CA LEU A 162 3.68 16.68 19.76
C LEU A 162 2.69 16.70 18.59
N GLY A 163 3.04 17.32 17.45
CA GLY A 163 2.20 17.34 16.25
C GLY A 163 1.90 15.93 15.72
N MET A 164 2.94 15.07 15.67
CA MET A 164 2.74 13.66 15.30
C MET A 164 1.90 12.90 16.33
N ARG A 165 2.16 13.09 17.62
CA ARG A 165 1.38 12.48 18.69
C ARG A 165 -0.09 12.86 18.61
N LEU A 166 -0.40 14.15 18.38
CA LEU A 166 -1.76 14.63 18.18
C LEU A 166 -2.41 14.00 16.93
N SER A 167 -1.68 13.90 15.82
CA SER A 167 -2.16 13.23 14.62
C SER A 167 -2.53 11.76 14.89
N PHE A 168 -1.74 11.05 15.70
CA PHE A 168 -2.05 9.68 16.11
C PHE A 168 -3.23 9.59 17.10
N VAL A 169 -3.41 10.56 17.99
CA VAL A 169 -4.59 10.62 18.86
C VAL A 169 -5.86 10.82 18.00
N ILE A 170 -5.82 11.76 17.04
CA ILE A 170 -6.93 11.98 16.09
C ILE A 170 -7.20 10.68 15.31
N SER A 171 -6.16 10.02 14.83
CA SER A 171 -6.26 8.72 14.15
C SER A 171 -6.89 7.63 15.03
N GLY A 172 -6.56 7.60 16.32
CA GLY A 172 -7.14 6.70 17.30
C GLY A 172 -8.64 6.95 17.50
N LEU A 173 -9.05 8.20 17.65
CA LEU A 173 -10.47 8.58 17.78
C LEU A 173 -11.27 8.21 16.51
N ILE A 174 -10.69 8.45 15.32
CA ILE A 174 -11.29 8.03 14.06
C ILE A 174 -11.41 6.50 14.01
N SER A 175 -10.36 5.77 14.40
CA SER A 175 -10.35 4.31 14.40
C SER A 175 -11.38 3.71 15.36
N VAL A 176 -11.59 4.32 16.53
CA VAL A 176 -12.68 3.96 17.47
C VAL A 176 -14.04 4.16 16.80
N SER A 177 -14.23 5.31 16.13
CA SER A 177 -15.48 5.61 15.43
C SER A 177 -15.75 4.59 14.31
N VAL A 178 -14.72 4.20 13.56
CA VAL A 178 -14.80 3.15 12.53
C VAL A 178 -15.09 1.78 13.17
N ALA A 179 -14.45 1.44 14.29
CA ALA A 179 -14.69 0.18 14.98
C ALA A 179 -16.16 0.07 15.46
N LEU A 180 -16.69 1.15 16.02
CA LEU A 180 -18.10 1.24 16.44
C LEU A 180 -19.06 1.13 15.24
N LEU A 181 -18.77 1.84 14.14
CA LEU A 181 -19.54 1.76 12.90
C LEU A 181 -19.57 0.33 12.36
N ARG A 182 -18.41 -0.30 12.20
CA ARG A 182 -18.28 -1.68 11.70
C ARG A 182 -18.97 -2.68 12.62
N MET A 183 -18.82 -2.55 13.93
CA MET A 183 -19.45 -3.44 14.90
C MET A 183 -20.98 -3.38 14.82
N ARG A 184 -21.57 -2.18 14.64
CA ARG A 184 -23.03 -2.00 14.61
C ARG A 184 -23.65 -2.28 13.26
N VAL A 185 -23.02 -1.90 12.17
CA VAL A 185 -23.63 -1.88 10.83
C VAL A 185 -23.28 -3.11 10.00
N LEU A 186 -22.03 -3.63 10.09
CA LEU A 186 -21.67 -4.80 9.31
C LEU A 186 -22.54 -6.01 9.67
N GLN A 187 -22.93 -6.74 8.62
CA GLN A 187 -23.62 -8.00 8.71
C GLN A 187 -22.74 -9.12 8.17
N GLU A 188 -22.80 -10.29 8.80
CA GLU A 188 -22.05 -11.46 8.35
C GLU A 188 -22.61 -11.95 7.01
N THR A 189 -21.72 -12.31 6.09
CA THR A 189 -22.09 -12.78 4.74
C THR A 189 -21.88 -14.27 4.55
N ILE A 190 -21.27 -14.95 5.52
CA ILE A 190 -21.03 -16.39 5.46
C ILE A 190 -21.62 -17.11 6.67
N MET A 191 -21.98 -18.38 6.48
CA MET A 191 -22.30 -19.26 7.60
C MET A 191 -20.99 -19.80 8.20
N VAL A 192 -20.68 -19.38 9.42
CA VAL A 192 -19.54 -19.88 10.17
C VAL A 192 -19.79 -21.34 10.56
N LYS A 193 -19.02 -22.26 10.04
CA LYS A 193 -19.12 -23.70 10.36
C LYS A 193 -18.08 -24.08 11.40
N PRO A 194 -18.40 -25.02 12.31
CA PRO A 194 -17.39 -25.63 13.18
C PRO A 194 -16.27 -26.23 12.32
N VAL A 195 -15.03 -25.87 12.63
CA VAL A 195 -13.87 -26.32 11.85
C VAL A 195 -13.03 -27.29 12.67
N ASP A 196 -12.64 -28.39 12.07
CA ASP A 196 -11.62 -29.27 12.61
C ASP A 196 -10.28 -28.51 12.71
N ARG A 197 -9.76 -28.41 13.94
CA ARG A 197 -8.50 -27.73 14.23
C ARG A 197 -7.32 -28.27 13.42
N ARG A 198 -7.30 -29.57 13.12
CA ARG A 198 -6.24 -30.22 12.32
C ARG A 198 -6.33 -29.78 10.86
N LYS A 199 -7.56 -29.71 10.33
CA LYS A 199 -7.80 -29.22 8.96
C LYS A 199 -7.40 -27.76 8.84
N LEU A 200 -7.81 -26.92 9.79
CA LEU A 200 -7.45 -25.50 9.84
C LEU A 200 -5.93 -25.31 9.88
N ALA A 201 -5.21 -25.99 10.78
CA ALA A 201 -3.77 -25.91 10.88
C ALA A 201 -3.07 -26.29 9.57
N ARG A 202 -3.59 -27.30 8.86
CA ARG A 202 -3.09 -27.71 7.55
C ARG A 202 -3.32 -26.63 6.49
N GLU A 203 -4.52 -26.05 6.41
CA GLU A 203 -4.85 -25.01 5.45
C GLU A 203 -4.03 -23.73 5.70
N VAL A 204 -3.88 -23.32 6.96
CA VAL A 204 -2.98 -22.23 7.35
C VAL A 204 -1.54 -22.51 6.93
N LEU A 205 -1.02 -23.72 7.18
CA LEU A 205 0.33 -24.09 6.77
C LEU A 205 0.47 -24.10 5.24
N HIS A 206 -0.55 -24.57 4.53
CA HIS A 206 -0.56 -24.57 3.07
C HIS A 206 -0.54 -23.15 2.47
N SER A 207 -1.08 -22.15 3.13
CA SER A 207 -1.06 -20.77 2.65
C SER A 207 0.36 -20.19 2.53
N TYR A 208 1.32 -20.72 3.28
CA TYR A 208 2.72 -20.30 3.20
C TYR A 208 3.50 -20.94 2.04
N PHE A 209 2.92 -21.94 1.34
CA PHE A 209 3.56 -22.52 0.16
C PHE A 209 3.27 -21.76 -1.13
N PHE A 210 3.17 -20.41 -1.03
CA PHE A 210 2.84 -19.51 -2.14
C PHE A 210 3.81 -19.62 -3.33
N TRP A 211 5.12 -19.89 -3.08
CA TRP A 211 6.13 -20.03 -4.16
C TRP A 211 5.80 -21.13 -5.18
N ARG A 212 5.02 -22.16 -4.78
CA ARG A 212 4.55 -23.18 -5.72
C ARG A 212 3.70 -22.61 -6.85
N GLY A 213 3.09 -21.44 -6.61
CA GLY A 213 2.37 -20.71 -7.63
C GLY A 213 3.26 -20.26 -8.79
N LEU A 214 4.51 -19.86 -8.53
CA LEU A 214 5.44 -19.41 -9.56
C LEU A 214 5.75 -20.48 -10.61
N PHE A 215 5.84 -21.74 -10.19
CA PHE A 215 6.15 -22.87 -11.07
C PHE A 215 4.94 -23.39 -11.85
N SER A 216 3.74 -22.90 -11.53
CA SER A 216 2.48 -23.32 -12.15
C SER A 216 1.89 -22.30 -13.11
N ILE A 217 2.56 -21.15 -13.31
CA ILE A 217 2.10 -20.06 -14.18
C ILE A 217 3.03 -19.92 -15.38
N PRO A 218 2.54 -19.40 -16.53
CA PRO A 218 3.37 -19.16 -17.71
C PRO A 218 4.56 -18.24 -17.40
N PRO A 219 5.72 -18.39 -18.07
CA PRO A 219 6.92 -17.60 -17.80
C PRO A 219 6.71 -16.10 -17.86
N PHE A 220 5.85 -15.65 -18.77
CA PHE A 220 5.49 -14.22 -18.89
C PHE A 220 4.75 -13.72 -17.65
N VAL A 221 3.80 -14.48 -17.11
CA VAL A 221 3.07 -14.13 -15.89
C VAL A 221 3.99 -14.17 -14.67
N ALA A 222 4.90 -15.15 -14.62
CA ALA A 222 5.93 -15.21 -13.59
C ALA A 222 6.83 -13.96 -13.61
N TYR A 223 7.22 -13.51 -14.81
CA TYR A 223 7.96 -12.27 -14.97
C TYR A 223 7.16 -11.04 -14.48
N ILE A 224 5.89 -10.90 -14.87
CA ILE A 224 5.02 -9.78 -14.42
C ILE A 224 4.86 -9.80 -12.88
N THR A 225 4.82 -10.98 -12.29
CA THR A 225 4.76 -11.15 -10.83
C THR A 225 6.09 -10.76 -10.16
N LEU A 226 7.23 -11.17 -10.74
CA LEU A 226 8.56 -10.77 -10.29
C LEU A 226 8.80 -9.26 -10.45
N LEU A 227 8.25 -8.65 -11.49
CA LEU A 227 8.28 -7.20 -11.66
C LEU A 227 7.64 -6.49 -10.45
N GLY A 228 6.60 -7.05 -9.85
CA GLY A 228 6.02 -6.54 -8.61
C GLY A 228 6.99 -6.54 -7.43
N PHE A 229 7.78 -7.58 -7.30
CA PHE A 229 8.87 -7.63 -6.31
C PHE A 229 9.87 -6.48 -6.53
N LEU A 230 10.34 -6.30 -7.77
CA LEU A 230 11.33 -5.25 -8.09
C LEU A 230 10.76 -3.84 -7.92
N MET A 231 9.50 -3.62 -8.28
CA MET A 231 8.81 -2.34 -8.06
C MET A 231 8.64 -2.04 -6.58
N SER A 232 8.26 -3.02 -5.77
CA SER A 232 8.12 -2.86 -4.32
C SER A 232 9.47 -2.60 -3.65
N LEU A 233 10.53 -3.28 -4.09
CA LEU A 233 11.90 -3.03 -3.63
C LEU A 233 12.35 -1.60 -3.94
N ALA A 234 12.21 -1.16 -5.19
CA ALA A 234 12.60 0.18 -5.62
C ALA A 234 11.73 1.27 -4.98
N GLY A 235 10.44 0.99 -4.78
CA GLY A 235 9.47 1.92 -4.21
C GLY A 235 9.82 2.41 -2.81
N ILE A 236 10.54 1.61 -2.03
CA ILE A 236 10.96 1.96 -0.66
C ILE A 236 11.77 3.26 -0.64
N ALA A 237 12.58 3.56 -1.65
CA ALA A 237 13.38 4.79 -1.67
C ALA A 237 12.51 6.03 -1.51
N LEU A 238 11.41 6.14 -2.26
CA LEU A 238 10.52 7.31 -2.17
C LEU A 238 9.49 7.17 -1.05
N GLN A 239 8.92 6.00 -0.84
CA GLN A 239 7.87 5.78 0.16
C GLN A 239 8.39 5.89 1.61
N THR A 240 9.61 5.42 1.86
CA THR A 240 10.19 5.44 3.21
C THR A 240 11.11 6.64 3.41
N PHE A 241 11.98 6.91 2.45
CA PHE A 241 13.01 7.93 2.60
C PHE A 241 12.68 9.26 1.91
N GLY A 242 11.56 9.35 1.17
CA GLY A 242 11.18 10.58 0.46
C GLY A 242 11.01 11.79 1.39
N VAL A 243 10.35 11.63 2.55
CA VAL A 243 10.20 12.71 3.53
C VAL A 243 11.55 13.12 4.13
N LEU A 244 12.43 12.18 4.45
CA LEU A 244 13.76 12.45 4.98
C LEU A 244 14.63 13.15 3.94
N TYR A 245 14.56 12.70 2.69
CA TYR A 245 15.26 13.37 1.59
C TYR A 245 14.75 14.80 1.37
N ALA A 246 13.44 14.99 1.39
CA ALA A 246 12.81 16.31 1.25
C ALA A 246 13.26 17.25 2.35
N THR A 247 13.27 16.81 3.60
CA THR A 247 13.56 17.67 4.75
C THR A 247 15.06 17.82 5.02
N ASN A 248 15.83 16.74 4.96
CA ASN A 248 17.23 16.74 5.40
C ASN A 248 18.22 17.03 4.27
N VAL A 249 17.87 16.73 2.99
CA VAL A 249 18.76 16.93 1.84
C VAL A 249 18.33 18.15 1.01
N VAL A 250 17.04 18.24 0.67
CA VAL A 250 16.52 19.35 -0.16
C VAL A 250 16.19 20.58 0.68
N GLY A 251 15.96 20.43 1.99
CA GLY A 251 15.64 21.55 2.90
C GLY A 251 14.19 22.01 2.84
N LEU A 252 13.26 21.15 2.39
CA LEU A 252 11.82 21.47 2.41
C LEU A 252 11.25 21.25 3.81
N GLY A 253 10.25 22.08 4.20
CA GLY A 253 9.46 21.81 5.40
C GLY A 253 8.54 20.60 5.22
N ASN A 254 8.09 20.01 6.34
CA ASN A 254 7.15 18.89 6.30
C ASN A 254 5.82 19.28 5.64
N THR A 255 5.34 20.50 5.84
CA THR A 255 4.17 21.05 5.14
C THR A 255 4.34 20.99 3.63
N SER A 256 5.51 21.41 3.11
CA SER A 256 5.82 21.36 1.68
C SER A 256 5.86 19.92 1.15
N TRP A 257 6.42 18.98 1.92
CA TRP A 257 6.34 17.56 1.59
C TRP A 257 4.89 17.07 1.50
N GLY A 258 4.03 17.50 2.42
CA GLY A 258 2.60 17.22 2.38
C GLY A 258 1.93 17.73 1.10
N VAL A 259 2.30 18.93 0.63
CA VAL A 259 1.83 19.47 -0.66
C VAL A 259 2.29 18.60 -1.83
N VAL A 260 3.54 18.10 -1.81
CA VAL A 260 4.04 17.16 -2.82
C VAL A 260 3.19 15.87 -2.84
N GLN A 261 2.87 15.32 -1.67
CA GLN A 261 2.02 14.12 -1.56
C GLN A 261 0.60 14.37 -2.09
N SER A 262 0.00 15.52 -1.76
CA SER A 262 -1.31 15.92 -2.28
C SER A 262 -1.29 16.10 -3.80
N ALA A 263 -0.26 16.76 -4.33
CA ALA A 263 -0.09 16.94 -5.77
C ALA A 263 0.08 15.60 -6.50
N THR A 264 0.89 14.69 -5.95
CA THR A 264 1.07 13.34 -6.50
C THR A 264 -0.26 12.58 -6.54
N THR A 265 -1.05 12.66 -5.45
CA THR A 265 -2.39 12.05 -5.40
C THR A 265 -3.34 12.67 -6.42
N ALA A 266 -3.37 14.02 -6.54
CA ALA A 266 -4.22 14.73 -7.51
C ALA A 266 -3.89 14.30 -8.95
N VAL A 267 -2.61 14.27 -9.28
CA VAL A 267 -2.13 13.83 -10.59
C VAL A 267 -2.45 12.34 -10.82
N GLY A 268 -2.26 11.49 -9.82
CA GLY A 268 -2.60 10.06 -9.90
C GLY A 268 -4.09 9.84 -10.21
N ILE A 269 -4.98 10.55 -9.51
CA ILE A 269 -6.44 10.49 -9.77
C ILE A 269 -6.76 10.99 -11.18
N PHE A 270 -6.23 12.17 -11.56
CA PHE A 270 -6.48 12.77 -12.86
C PHE A 270 -6.03 11.83 -14.00
N PHE A 271 -4.79 11.35 -13.94
CA PHE A 271 -4.27 10.45 -14.97
C PHE A 271 -4.95 9.08 -14.93
N GLY A 272 -5.33 8.56 -13.76
CA GLY A 272 -6.13 7.35 -13.64
C GLY A 272 -7.47 7.47 -14.39
N LEU A 273 -8.17 8.59 -14.23
CA LEU A 273 -9.46 8.82 -14.90
C LEU A 273 -9.31 9.11 -16.39
N VAL A 274 -8.32 9.93 -16.80
CA VAL A 274 -8.15 10.38 -18.19
C VAL A 274 -7.45 9.35 -19.05
N LEU A 275 -6.44 8.67 -18.51
CA LEU A 275 -5.64 7.69 -19.28
C LEU A 275 -6.26 6.29 -19.30
N MET A 276 -7.19 5.95 -18.40
CA MET A 276 -7.79 4.62 -18.39
C MET A 276 -8.38 4.22 -19.75
N PRO A 277 -9.20 5.05 -20.43
CA PRO A 277 -9.73 4.72 -21.75
C PRO A 277 -8.64 4.61 -22.85
N VAL A 278 -7.52 5.31 -22.68
CA VAL A 278 -6.40 5.27 -23.62
C VAL A 278 -5.56 4.01 -23.38
N ILE A 279 -5.31 3.67 -22.11
CA ILE A 279 -4.56 2.47 -21.69
C ILE A 279 -5.29 1.21 -22.13
N ASP A 280 -6.63 1.19 -22.03
CA ASP A 280 -7.45 0.05 -22.47
C ASP A 280 -7.34 -0.23 -23.98
N ARG A 281 -7.01 0.79 -24.79
CA ARG A 281 -6.82 0.69 -26.24
C ARG A 281 -5.36 0.47 -26.64
N ALA A 282 -4.42 0.79 -25.76
CA ALA A 282 -2.99 0.66 -26.03
C ALA A 282 -2.51 -0.79 -25.84
N PRO A 283 -1.47 -1.22 -26.57
CA PRO A 283 -0.80 -2.48 -26.27
C PRO A 283 -0.28 -2.48 -24.81
N ARG A 284 -0.86 -3.31 -23.96
CA ARG A 284 -0.60 -3.32 -22.49
C ARG A 284 0.88 -3.43 -22.14
N VAL A 285 1.65 -4.21 -22.90
CA VAL A 285 3.09 -4.36 -22.67
C VAL A 285 3.84 -3.05 -22.93
N SER A 286 3.50 -2.34 -24.01
CA SER A 286 4.12 -1.03 -24.32
C SER A 286 3.74 0.04 -23.30
N ALA A 287 2.50 0.05 -22.81
CA ALA A 287 2.05 0.96 -21.77
C ALA A 287 2.74 0.65 -20.41
N LEU A 288 2.92 -0.62 -20.08
CA LEU A 288 3.71 -1.04 -18.91
C LEU A 288 5.17 -0.59 -19.02
N PHE A 289 5.79 -0.79 -20.17
CA PHE A 289 7.16 -0.35 -20.42
C PHE A 289 7.30 1.17 -20.26
N ALA A 290 6.40 1.96 -20.86
CA ALA A 290 6.41 3.41 -20.74
C ALA A 290 6.21 3.89 -19.30
N SER A 291 5.31 3.26 -18.54
CA SER A 291 5.07 3.60 -17.14
C SER A 291 6.27 3.32 -16.24
N LEU A 292 7.01 2.24 -16.49
CA LEU A 292 8.26 1.95 -15.78
C LEU A 292 9.36 2.96 -16.15
N LEU A 293 9.45 3.38 -17.41
CA LEU A 293 10.40 4.43 -17.80
C LEU A 293 10.13 5.76 -17.10
N LEU A 294 8.86 6.14 -16.90
CA LEU A 294 8.53 7.33 -16.09
C LEU A 294 9.11 7.20 -14.67
N MET A 295 8.94 6.04 -14.04
CA MET A 295 9.51 5.80 -12.72
C MET A 295 11.05 5.85 -12.73
N VAL A 296 11.69 5.24 -13.72
CA VAL A 296 13.16 5.26 -13.90
C VAL A 296 13.66 6.69 -14.00
N VAL A 297 13.05 7.51 -14.86
CA VAL A 297 13.41 8.93 -15.00
C VAL A 297 13.25 9.66 -13.67
N GLY A 298 12.12 9.48 -12.98
CA GLY A 298 11.87 10.10 -11.68
C GLY A 298 12.94 9.74 -10.65
N TYR A 299 13.29 8.47 -10.51
CA TYR A 299 14.31 8.04 -9.56
C TYR A 299 15.70 8.59 -9.89
N PHE A 300 16.11 8.61 -11.16
CA PHE A 300 17.38 9.21 -11.55
C PHE A 300 17.39 10.74 -11.35
N MET A 301 16.26 11.42 -11.58
CA MET A 301 16.15 12.86 -11.29
C MET A 301 16.44 13.18 -9.83
N VAL A 302 15.83 12.48 -8.87
CA VAL A 302 16.09 12.67 -7.44
C VAL A 302 17.54 12.32 -7.10
N GLY A 303 18.05 11.24 -7.67
CA GLY A 303 19.41 10.78 -7.41
C GLY A 303 20.50 11.71 -7.96
N THR A 304 20.19 12.53 -8.97
CA THR A 304 21.18 13.42 -9.60
C THR A 304 21.01 14.88 -9.19
N TRP A 305 19.80 15.34 -8.92
CA TRP A 305 19.50 16.75 -8.64
C TRP A 305 18.81 16.94 -7.29
N ALA A 306 19.56 17.39 -6.28
CA ALA A 306 19.07 17.64 -4.93
C ALA A 306 18.35 18.99 -4.85
N ASN A 307 17.22 19.15 -5.52
CA ASN A 307 16.41 20.36 -5.45
C ASN A 307 14.91 20.04 -5.45
N ALA A 308 14.11 21.03 -5.00
CA ALA A 308 12.67 20.86 -4.87
C ALA A 308 11.96 20.53 -6.19
N VAL A 309 12.38 21.13 -7.31
CA VAL A 309 11.76 20.91 -8.62
C VAL A 309 11.96 19.46 -9.07
N ALA A 310 13.19 18.95 -8.95
CA ALA A 310 13.49 17.55 -9.28
C ALA A 310 12.70 16.59 -8.40
N LEU A 311 12.60 16.83 -7.09
CA LEU A 311 11.88 15.99 -6.16
C LEU A 311 10.36 15.96 -6.47
N VAL A 312 9.75 17.14 -6.69
CA VAL A 312 8.31 17.25 -7.02
C VAL A 312 8.02 16.55 -8.35
N THR A 313 8.81 16.87 -9.38
CA THR A 313 8.63 16.25 -10.71
C THR A 313 8.81 14.74 -10.64
N ALA A 314 9.82 14.27 -9.92
CA ALA A 314 10.06 12.84 -9.72
C ALA A 314 8.92 12.15 -8.96
N ALA A 315 8.41 12.75 -7.88
CA ALA A 315 7.29 12.21 -7.13
C ALA A 315 6.05 12.03 -8.03
N ILE A 316 5.79 13.00 -8.89
CA ILE A 316 4.71 12.95 -9.88
C ILE A 316 4.96 11.84 -10.91
N LEU A 317 6.14 11.76 -11.50
CA LEU A 317 6.48 10.75 -12.51
C LEU A 317 6.42 9.34 -11.93
N VAL A 318 6.98 9.13 -10.73
CA VAL A 318 6.92 7.86 -10.03
C VAL A 318 5.48 7.52 -9.63
N GLY A 319 4.70 8.49 -9.17
CA GLY A 319 3.29 8.32 -8.83
C GLY A 319 2.47 7.85 -10.04
N ILE A 320 2.52 8.56 -11.18
CA ILE A 320 1.85 8.17 -12.43
C ILE A 320 2.31 6.76 -12.86
N GLY A 321 3.63 6.56 -12.93
CA GLY A 321 4.21 5.30 -13.39
C GLY A 321 3.78 4.12 -12.52
N SER A 322 3.72 4.28 -11.19
CA SER A 322 3.33 3.22 -10.27
C SER A 322 1.85 2.85 -10.40
N GLU A 323 0.94 3.83 -10.48
CA GLU A 323 -0.50 3.59 -10.62
C GLU A 323 -0.82 2.88 -11.94
N VAL A 324 -0.25 3.37 -13.05
CA VAL A 324 -0.43 2.77 -14.38
C VAL A 324 0.16 1.36 -14.42
N SER A 325 1.38 1.16 -13.93
CA SER A 325 2.01 -0.15 -13.87
C SER A 325 1.21 -1.15 -13.03
N MET A 326 0.72 -0.73 -11.87
CA MET A 326 -0.07 -1.58 -10.98
C MET A 326 -1.37 -2.04 -11.65
N SER A 327 -2.08 -1.13 -12.32
CA SER A 327 -3.32 -1.42 -13.06
C SER A 327 -3.07 -2.44 -14.18
N ILE A 328 -2.07 -2.17 -15.04
CA ILE A 328 -1.74 -3.03 -16.19
C ILE A 328 -1.25 -4.41 -15.72
N ARG A 329 -0.40 -4.48 -14.69
CA ARG A 329 0.07 -5.75 -14.13
C ARG A 329 -1.09 -6.61 -13.63
N ARG A 330 -2.03 -6.00 -12.88
CA ARG A 330 -3.23 -6.72 -12.41
C ARG A 330 -4.07 -7.24 -13.57
N ALA A 331 -4.24 -6.46 -14.63
CA ALA A 331 -4.95 -6.90 -15.83
C ALA A 331 -4.21 -8.05 -16.54
N LEU A 332 -2.89 -7.93 -16.77
CA LEU A 332 -2.07 -8.97 -17.41
C LEU A 332 -2.06 -10.27 -16.62
N VAL A 333 -1.96 -10.20 -15.28
CA VAL A 333 -2.07 -11.38 -14.43
C VAL A 333 -3.49 -11.94 -14.47
N GLY A 334 -4.50 -11.06 -14.48
CA GLY A 334 -5.92 -11.41 -14.51
C GLY A 334 -6.32 -12.23 -15.75
N ASP A 335 -5.73 -11.93 -16.92
CA ASP A 335 -5.99 -12.66 -18.18
C ASP A 335 -5.60 -14.15 -18.11
N TYR A 336 -4.69 -14.52 -17.21
CA TYR A 336 -4.20 -15.90 -17.01
C TYR A 336 -4.76 -16.58 -15.76
N ILE A 337 -5.63 -15.89 -15.01
CA ILE A 337 -6.24 -16.42 -13.80
C ILE A 337 -7.49 -17.20 -14.17
N THR A 338 -7.50 -18.52 -13.88
CA THR A 338 -8.71 -19.34 -13.88
C THR A 338 -9.29 -19.42 -12.46
N PRO A 339 -10.58 -19.79 -12.29
CA PRO A 339 -11.16 -19.99 -10.96
C PRO A 339 -10.33 -20.91 -10.06
N GLU A 340 -9.72 -21.96 -10.63
CA GLU A 340 -8.95 -22.99 -9.93
C GLU A 340 -7.59 -22.49 -9.42
N ASN A 341 -6.95 -21.53 -10.14
CA ASN A 341 -5.62 -21.04 -9.80
C ASN A 341 -5.63 -19.64 -9.18
N ARG A 342 -6.79 -18.95 -9.13
CA ARG A 342 -6.94 -17.56 -8.70
C ARG A 342 -6.28 -17.28 -7.35
N GLY A 343 -6.63 -18.02 -6.32
CA GLY A 343 -6.10 -17.82 -4.96
C GLY A 343 -4.58 -17.99 -4.91
N ARG A 344 -4.05 -18.99 -5.64
CA ARG A 344 -2.62 -19.28 -5.67
C ARG A 344 -1.83 -18.15 -6.36
N VAL A 345 -2.27 -17.70 -7.54
CA VAL A 345 -1.56 -16.67 -8.32
C VAL A 345 -1.62 -15.33 -7.59
N MET A 346 -2.80 -14.94 -7.08
CA MET A 346 -2.95 -13.71 -6.31
C MET A 346 -2.12 -13.72 -5.03
N GLY A 347 -2.12 -14.83 -4.29
CA GLY A 347 -1.30 -14.99 -3.09
C GLY A 347 0.21 -14.92 -3.39
N THR A 348 0.66 -15.54 -4.48
CA THR A 348 2.06 -15.47 -4.93
C THR A 348 2.47 -14.05 -5.29
N THR A 349 1.62 -13.34 -6.05
CA THR A 349 1.89 -11.94 -6.44
C THR A 349 2.02 -11.05 -5.20
N LEU A 350 1.08 -11.13 -4.28
CA LEU A 350 1.08 -10.35 -3.05
C LEU A 350 2.29 -10.66 -2.17
N ALA A 351 2.62 -11.94 -2.01
CA ALA A 351 3.76 -12.37 -1.21
C ALA A 351 5.09 -11.85 -1.79
N LEU A 352 5.27 -11.87 -3.12
CA LEU A 352 6.46 -11.33 -3.76
C LEU A 352 6.55 -9.82 -3.61
N GLU A 353 5.46 -9.08 -3.67
CA GLU A 353 5.45 -7.63 -3.41
C GLU A 353 5.90 -7.31 -1.97
N TYR A 354 5.43 -8.06 -0.97
CA TYR A 354 5.91 -7.89 0.41
C TYR A 354 7.37 -8.32 0.59
N LEU A 355 7.82 -9.39 -0.05
CA LEU A 355 9.23 -9.78 -0.05
C LEU A 355 10.11 -8.70 -0.70
N GLY A 356 9.64 -8.07 -1.77
CA GLY A 356 10.29 -6.90 -2.37
C GLY A 356 10.40 -5.72 -1.40
N SER A 357 9.31 -5.44 -0.67
CA SER A 357 9.30 -4.38 0.36
C SER A 357 10.24 -4.70 1.53
N ILE A 358 10.34 -5.97 1.95
CA ILE A 358 11.28 -6.41 2.99
C ILE A 358 12.73 -6.22 2.50
N ALA A 359 13.05 -6.73 1.31
CA ALA A 359 14.38 -6.60 0.72
C ALA A 359 14.74 -5.12 0.51
N GLY A 360 13.82 -4.32 -0.01
CA GLY A 360 13.99 -2.88 -0.18
C GLY A 360 14.17 -2.14 1.14
N GLY A 361 13.37 -2.47 2.17
CA GLY A 361 13.48 -1.88 3.50
C GLY A 361 14.88 -2.03 4.09
N ILE A 362 15.54 -3.15 3.84
CA ILE A 362 16.91 -3.41 4.28
C ILE A 362 17.93 -2.80 3.31
N LEU A 363 17.93 -3.21 2.04
CA LEU A 363 18.97 -2.82 1.07
C LEU A 363 18.99 -1.30 0.82
N VAL A 364 17.81 -0.70 0.57
CA VAL A 364 17.73 0.74 0.30
C VAL A 364 18.11 1.55 1.52
N ALA A 365 17.82 1.07 2.75
CA ALA A 365 18.22 1.74 3.99
C ALA A 365 19.75 1.81 4.14
N TYR A 366 20.45 0.71 3.91
CA TYR A 366 21.92 0.71 3.95
C TYR A 366 22.53 1.64 2.88
N ILE A 367 21.96 1.63 1.68
CA ILE A 367 22.43 2.50 0.59
C ILE A 367 22.12 3.97 0.92
N TYR A 368 20.93 4.26 1.49
CA TYR A 368 20.54 5.62 1.87
C TYR A 368 21.41 6.17 2.99
N ALA A 369 21.73 5.36 3.99
CA ALA A 369 22.64 5.74 5.07
C ALA A 369 24.06 6.04 4.57
N ALA A 370 24.52 5.34 3.52
CA ALA A 370 25.82 5.63 2.88
C ALA A 370 25.74 6.89 2.00
N SER A 371 24.67 7.03 1.21
CA SER A 371 24.38 8.21 0.40
C SER A 371 22.92 8.24 -0.01
N PRO A 372 22.16 9.29 0.41
CA PRO A 372 20.77 9.44 0.00
C PRO A 372 20.56 9.42 -1.52
N HIS A 373 21.46 10.02 -2.29
CA HIS A 373 21.42 10.05 -3.76
C HIS A 373 21.54 8.65 -4.38
N LEU A 374 22.46 7.83 -3.86
CA LEU A 374 22.68 6.48 -4.37
C LEU A 374 21.46 5.58 -4.17
N ALA A 375 20.68 5.78 -3.13
CA ALA A 375 19.46 5.00 -2.90
C ALA A 375 18.42 5.20 -4.02
N PHE A 376 18.26 6.42 -4.52
CA PHE A 376 17.39 6.72 -5.64
C PHE A 376 17.97 6.23 -6.97
N ILE A 377 19.26 6.42 -7.20
CA ILE A 377 19.94 5.88 -8.39
C ILE A 377 19.83 4.34 -8.43
N PHE A 378 20.04 3.67 -7.31
CA PHE A 378 19.88 2.22 -7.19
C PHE A 378 18.44 1.78 -7.55
N SER A 379 17.41 2.46 -7.00
CA SER A 379 16.02 2.16 -7.30
C SER A 379 15.71 2.36 -8.79
N GLY A 380 16.21 3.43 -9.39
CA GLY A 380 16.12 3.68 -10.83
C GLY A 380 16.79 2.59 -11.66
N ALA A 381 17.99 2.15 -11.27
CA ALA A 381 18.76 1.10 -11.95
C ALA A 381 18.06 -0.28 -11.87
N VAL A 382 17.48 -0.63 -10.70
CA VAL A 382 16.68 -1.85 -10.52
C VAL A 382 15.50 -1.86 -11.49
N LEU A 383 14.76 -0.75 -11.58
CA LEU A 383 13.61 -0.65 -12.50
C LEU A 383 14.06 -0.62 -13.96
N LEU A 384 15.15 0.05 -14.30
CA LEU A 384 15.71 0.07 -15.66
C LEU A 384 16.07 -1.36 -16.10
N PHE A 385 16.75 -2.12 -15.25
CA PHE A 385 17.06 -3.52 -15.52
C PHE A 385 15.76 -4.35 -15.71
N ALA A 386 14.74 -4.09 -14.92
CA ALA A 386 13.45 -4.76 -15.02
C ALA A 386 12.70 -4.45 -16.33
N THR A 387 13.01 -3.36 -17.03
CA THR A 387 12.37 -3.03 -18.34
C THR A 387 12.92 -3.82 -19.52
N VAL A 388 14.10 -4.43 -19.40
CA VAL A 388 14.81 -5.08 -20.53
C VAL A 388 13.97 -6.17 -21.23
N PRO A 389 13.31 -7.11 -20.52
CA PRO A 389 12.44 -8.09 -21.19
C PRO A 389 11.24 -7.47 -21.90
N LEU A 390 10.66 -6.40 -21.37
CA LEU A 390 9.51 -5.70 -21.97
C LEU A 390 9.91 -4.98 -23.26
N ALA A 391 11.10 -4.40 -23.30
CA ALA A 391 11.62 -3.75 -24.50
C ALA A 391 11.71 -4.73 -25.67
N ARG A 392 12.21 -5.94 -25.43
CA ARG A 392 12.29 -7.01 -26.44
C ARG A 392 10.90 -7.42 -26.94
N SER A 393 9.95 -7.61 -26.05
CA SER A 393 8.57 -7.99 -26.39
C SER A 393 7.83 -6.87 -27.15
N ALA A 394 8.06 -5.60 -26.78
CA ALA A 394 7.45 -4.45 -27.45
C ALA A 394 8.00 -4.23 -28.88
N LEU A 395 9.26 -4.60 -29.14
CA LEU A 395 9.87 -4.54 -30.46
C LEU A 395 9.42 -5.68 -31.38
N GLN A 396 9.07 -6.84 -30.82
CA GLN A 396 8.58 -8.00 -31.59
C GLN A 396 7.08 -7.90 -31.93
N ALA A 397 6.34 -7.04 -31.26
CA ALA A 397 4.92 -6.80 -31.50
C ALA A 397 4.63 -5.72 -32.59
N ARG A 398 5.67 -5.14 -33.17
CA ARG A 398 5.61 -4.27 -34.36
C ARG A 398 5.91 -5.05 -35.64
#